data_72ba50270e3da0bee074d45f52aa3531
#
_entry.id   72ba50270e3da0bee074d45f52aa3531
#
_cell.length_a   1.000
_cell.length_b   1.000
_cell.length_c   1.000
_cell.angle_alpha   90.00
_cell.angle_beta   90.00
_cell.angle_gamma   90.00
#
_symmetry.space_group_name_H-M   'P 1'
#
loop_
_entity.id
_entity.type
_entity.pdbx_description
1 polymer ?
#
loop_
_entity_poly.entity_id
_entity_poly.type
_entity_poly.pdbx_seq_one_letter_code
_entity_poly.pdbx_strand_id
1 'polypeptide(L)'
;PKLGQKNLTQEQANQIQATNFNHATEDLYEAIERGEYPEWEFCVQLMEDGEHPELDFDPLDDTNIWPTDQFPFLPIGRVVLDRNPVNYFAEVEQVAFGTGVLVDGLDFSDDKMLQGRTLSYSDTQRYRIGANYLQLPINRPKTHIATNQRDGQMAYNVDGNEAGGNPHVNYEPSSMNGLLESPVPPVPHTPFISGNLVREPVARRNVFKQAGDQYRAFEDWERDDLISNLVDTLKPCKRDIQERMIGHFLRADENYGTRVAEGLGIDPKSVALPPVEADARPYKS
;
A
#
# COMPACT_ATOMS: atom_id res chain seq x y z
N PRO A 1 -16.07 3.52 2.47
CA PRO A 1 -17.37 3.91 3.06
C PRO A 1 -17.44 3.41 4.48
N LYS A 2 -17.93 4.25 5.40
CA LYS A 2 -18.10 3.85 6.81
C LYS A 2 -19.29 2.90 6.90
N LEU A 3 -19.03 1.63 7.06
CA LEU A 3 -20.06 0.57 7.14
C LEU A 3 -20.53 0.33 8.59
N GLY A 4 -20.81 1.40 9.34
CA GLY A 4 -21.31 1.29 10.72
C GLY A 4 -20.23 0.86 11.72
N GLN A 5 -18.97 1.00 11.41
CA GLN A 5 -17.87 0.77 12.36
C GLN A 5 -18.00 1.67 13.58
N LYS A 6 -17.83 1.10 14.76
CA LYS A 6 -17.73 1.84 16.01
C LYS A 6 -16.25 1.92 16.40
N ASN A 7 -15.76 3.14 16.54
CA ASN A 7 -14.43 3.36 17.10
C ASN A 7 -14.48 3.24 18.63
N LEU A 8 -13.43 2.71 19.21
CA LEU A 8 -13.24 2.72 20.65
C LEU A 8 -12.79 4.12 21.09
N THR A 9 -13.22 4.54 22.28
CA THR A 9 -12.56 5.68 22.93
C THR A 9 -11.12 5.30 23.31
N GLN A 10 -10.24 6.28 23.49
CA GLN A 10 -8.85 6.02 23.92
C GLN A 10 -8.80 5.25 25.23
N GLU A 11 -9.69 5.55 26.17
CA GLU A 11 -9.77 4.84 27.44
C GLU A 11 -10.14 3.37 27.26
N GLN A 12 -11.14 3.08 26.43
CA GLN A 12 -11.52 1.71 26.10
C GLN A 12 -10.39 0.95 25.38
N ALA A 13 -9.72 1.60 24.43
CA ALA A 13 -8.58 1.03 23.74
C ALA A 13 -7.44 0.68 24.70
N ASN A 14 -7.12 1.58 25.64
CA ASN A 14 -6.11 1.35 26.67
C ASN A 14 -6.47 0.19 27.62
N GLN A 15 -7.73 0.08 28.02
CA GLN A 15 -8.22 -1.01 28.87
C GLN A 15 -8.13 -2.37 28.13
N ILE A 16 -8.57 -2.42 26.88
CA ILE A 16 -8.48 -3.63 26.07
C ILE A 16 -7.02 -4.01 25.83
N GLN A 17 -6.17 -3.06 25.48
CA GLN A 17 -4.73 -3.31 25.29
C GLN A 17 -4.06 -3.84 26.56
N ALA A 18 -4.46 -3.36 27.74
CA ALA A 18 -3.91 -3.83 29.01
C ALA A 18 -4.35 -5.24 29.39
N THR A 19 -5.50 -5.70 28.92
CA THR A 19 -6.08 -7.02 29.27
C THR A 19 -5.94 -8.03 28.16
N ASN A 20 -6.04 -7.62 26.91
CA ASN A 20 -5.93 -8.46 25.73
C ASN A 20 -5.26 -7.71 24.58
N PHE A 21 -3.93 -7.80 24.54
CA PHE A 21 -3.13 -7.14 23.51
C PHE A 21 -3.45 -7.63 22.09
N ASN A 22 -3.94 -8.87 21.94
CA ASN A 22 -4.27 -9.50 20.67
C ASN A 22 -5.78 -9.44 20.33
N HIS A 23 -6.51 -8.53 20.93
CA HIS A 23 -7.96 -8.41 20.77
C HIS A 23 -8.43 -8.45 19.32
N ALA A 24 -7.81 -7.69 18.42
CA ALA A 24 -8.21 -7.65 17.01
C ALA A 24 -7.98 -8.98 16.28
N THR A 25 -6.90 -9.68 16.62
CA THR A 25 -6.60 -11.01 16.04
C THR A 25 -7.59 -12.05 16.55
N GLU A 26 -7.91 -12.01 17.84
CA GLU A 26 -8.87 -12.90 18.48
C GLU A 26 -10.26 -12.70 17.88
N ASP A 27 -10.73 -11.46 17.79
CA ASP A 27 -12.04 -11.13 17.22
C ASP A 27 -12.19 -11.66 15.78
N LEU A 28 -11.17 -11.43 14.94
CA LEU A 28 -11.16 -11.93 13.56
C LEU A 28 -11.18 -13.46 13.51
N TYR A 29 -10.30 -14.11 14.29
CA TYR A 29 -10.21 -15.56 14.32
C TYR A 29 -11.53 -16.20 14.76
N GLU A 30 -12.10 -15.71 15.86
CA GLU A 30 -13.35 -16.23 16.41
C GLU A 30 -14.57 -15.93 15.52
N ALA A 31 -14.60 -14.78 14.83
CA ALA A 31 -15.66 -14.48 13.89
C ALA A 31 -15.70 -15.51 12.75
N ILE A 32 -14.53 -15.89 12.22
CA ILE A 32 -14.42 -16.93 11.20
C ILE A 32 -14.88 -18.30 11.75
N GLU A 33 -14.45 -18.68 12.97
CA GLU A 33 -14.87 -19.95 13.61
C GLU A 33 -16.37 -20.00 13.86
N ARG A 34 -17.01 -18.87 14.15
CA ARG A 34 -18.47 -18.79 14.32
C ARG A 34 -19.26 -18.76 13.02
N GLY A 35 -18.58 -18.70 11.87
CA GLY A 35 -19.21 -18.58 10.56
C GLY A 35 -19.72 -17.17 10.22
N GLU A 36 -19.27 -16.15 10.94
CA GLU A 36 -19.56 -14.73 10.71
C GLU A 36 -18.52 -14.14 9.76
N TYR A 37 -18.37 -14.70 8.59
CA TYR A 37 -17.28 -14.43 7.67
C TYR A 37 -17.15 -12.94 7.31
N PRO A 38 -16.10 -12.26 7.78
CA PRO A 38 -15.85 -10.87 7.41
C PRO A 38 -15.64 -10.72 5.90
N GLU A 39 -16.30 -9.73 5.30
CA GLU A 39 -16.19 -9.50 3.87
C GLU A 39 -15.98 -8.03 3.53
N TRP A 40 -15.32 -7.80 2.40
CA TRP A 40 -15.10 -6.49 1.81
C TRP A 40 -15.45 -6.51 0.33
N GLU A 41 -16.02 -5.42 -0.13
CA GLU A 41 -16.15 -5.16 -1.56
C GLU A 41 -14.79 -4.74 -2.13
N PHE A 42 -14.37 -5.40 -3.21
CA PHE A 42 -13.14 -5.07 -3.91
C PHE A 42 -13.47 -4.17 -5.11
N CYS A 43 -12.97 -2.94 -5.06
CA CYS A 43 -13.24 -1.92 -6.07
C CYS A 43 -11.96 -1.45 -6.74
N VAL A 44 -12.09 -0.91 -7.94
CA VAL A 44 -11.04 -0.17 -8.65
C VAL A 44 -11.52 1.23 -8.97
N GLN A 45 -10.57 2.16 -9.12
CA GLN A 45 -10.78 3.47 -9.74
C GLN A 45 -9.99 3.50 -11.05
N LEU A 46 -10.56 4.06 -12.09
CA LEU A 46 -9.93 4.14 -13.41
C LEU A 46 -9.62 5.59 -13.74
N MET A 47 -8.47 5.78 -14.35
CA MET A 47 -8.02 7.06 -14.90
C MET A 47 -7.58 6.83 -16.35
N GLU A 48 -8.12 7.60 -17.26
CA GLU A 48 -7.71 7.52 -18.67
C GLU A 48 -6.30 8.08 -18.87
N ASP A 49 -5.61 7.52 -19.85
CA ASP A 49 -4.29 8.00 -20.23
C ASP A 49 -4.39 9.46 -20.73
N GLY A 50 -3.54 10.34 -20.20
CA GLY A 50 -3.55 11.76 -20.51
C GLY A 50 -4.31 12.66 -19.52
N GLU A 51 -5.11 12.12 -18.59
CA GLU A 51 -5.76 12.93 -17.55
C GLU A 51 -4.77 13.38 -16.47
N HIS A 52 -3.73 12.60 -16.26
CA HIS A 52 -2.72 12.78 -15.22
C HIS A 52 -2.10 14.19 -15.14
N PRO A 53 -1.70 14.86 -16.22
CA PRO A 53 -0.99 16.14 -16.11
C PRO A 53 -1.86 17.32 -15.64
N GLU A 54 -3.19 17.21 -15.70
CA GLU A 54 -4.11 18.29 -15.34
C GLU A 54 -4.67 18.21 -13.92
N LEU A 55 -4.32 17.16 -13.18
CA LEU A 55 -4.82 16.95 -11.82
C LEU A 55 -4.14 17.88 -10.81
N ASP A 56 -4.89 18.30 -9.79
CA ASP A 56 -4.40 19.08 -8.67
C ASP A 56 -3.68 18.23 -7.58
N PHE A 57 -3.65 16.92 -7.77
CA PHE A 57 -2.93 15.96 -6.94
C PHE A 57 -2.06 15.03 -7.80
N ASP A 58 -1.10 14.35 -7.19
CA ASP A 58 -0.29 13.33 -7.86
C ASP A 58 -0.95 11.95 -7.66
N PRO A 59 -1.47 11.32 -8.72
CA PRO A 59 -2.13 10.02 -8.61
C PRO A 59 -1.16 8.87 -8.30
N LEU A 60 0.15 9.08 -8.45
CA LEU A 60 1.20 8.12 -8.08
C LEU A 60 1.73 8.33 -6.66
N ASP A 61 1.30 9.37 -5.96
CA ASP A 61 1.62 9.59 -4.55
C ASP A 61 0.67 8.77 -3.68
N ASP A 62 1.17 7.72 -3.05
CA ASP A 62 0.41 6.80 -2.19
C ASP A 62 -0.10 7.44 -0.89
N THR A 63 0.29 8.67 -0.59
CA THR A 63 -0.27 9.48 0.50
C THR A 63 -1.54 10.23 0.10
N ASN A 64 -1.89 10.25 -1.17
CA ASN A 64 -3.08 10.89 -1.70
C ASN A 64 -4.21 9.88 -1.96
N ILE A 65 -5.43 10.39 -1.90
CA ILE A 65 -6.64 9.66 -2.27
C ILE A 65 -7.17 10.23 -3.58
N TRP A 66 -7.54 9.37 -4.51
CA TRP A 66 -8.24 9.78 -5.72
C TRP A 66 -9.67 10.20 -5.35
N PRO A 67 -10.10 11.44 -5.68
CA PRO A 67 -11.44 11.94 -5.35
C PRO A 67 -12.53 11.07 -5.99
N THR A 68 -13.50 10.62 -5.20
CA THR A 68 -14.54 9.69 -5.65
C THR A 68 -15.61 10.33 -6.53
N ASP A 69 -15.72 11.64 -6.52
CA ASP A 69 -16.57 12.44 -7.41
C ASP A 69 -16.01 12.51 -8.83
N GLN A 70 -14.68 12.42 -8.98
CA GLN A 70 -13.99 12.40 -10.28
C GLN A 70 -13.69 10.96 -10.72
N PHE A 71 -13.26 10.12 -9.79
CA PHE A 71 -12.89 8.72 -10.02
C PHE A 71 -13.74 7.81 -9.15
N PRO A 72 -14.95 7.43 -9.59
CA PRO A 72 -15.85 6.61 -8.78
C PRO A 72 -15.30 5.21 -8.54
N PHE A 73 -15.64 4.62 -7.40
CA PHE A 73 -15.35 3.22 -7.12
C PHE A 73 -16.19 2.31 -8.02
N LEU A 74 -15.53 1.43 -8.76
CA LEU A 74 -16.13 0.41 -9.59
C LEU A 74 -15.97 -0.94 -8.87
N PRO A 75 -17.05 -1.56 -8.36
CA PRO A 75 -16.95 -2.84 -7.70
C PRO A 75 -16.67 -3.94 -8.72
N ILE A 76 -15.63 -4.73 -8.45
CA ILE A 76 -15.19 -5.84 -9.32
C ILE A 76 -15.19 -7.20 -8.62
N GLY A 77 -15.39 -7.23 -7.29
CA GLY A 77 -15.40 -8.48 -6.56
C GLY A 77 -15.63 -8.31 -5.06
N ARG A 78 -15.51 -9.42 -4.36
CA ARG A 78 -15.57 -9.48 -2.89
C ARG A 78 -14.39 -10.26 -2.36
N VAL A 79 -13.86 -9.81 -1.21
CA VAL A 79 -12.90 -10.54 -0.41
C VAL A 79 -13.62 -11.06 0.82
N VAL A 80 -13.66 -12.36 1.00
CA VAL A 80 -14.32 -13.02 2.13
C VAL A 80 -13.31 -13.85 2.89
N LEU A 81 -13.22 -13.67 4.20
CA LEU A 81 -12.38 -14.49 5.08
C LEU A 81 -13.23 -15.60 5.69
N ASP A 82 -13.18 -16.79 5.09
CA ASP A 82 -14.07 -17.91 5.38
C ASP A 82 -13.38 -19.10 6.06
N ARG A 83 -12.08 -19.01 6.30
CA ARG A 83 -11.31 -20.10 6.89
C ARG A 83 -10.07 -19.60 7.62
N ASN A 84 -9.88 -20.08 8.83
CA ASN A 84 -8.64 -19.93 9.57
C ASN A 84 -7.53 -20.87 9.05
N PRO A 85 -6.25 -20.49 9.14
CA PRO A 85 -5.16 -21.37 8.78
C PRO A 85 -5.07 -22.57 9.73
N VAL A 86 -4.73 -23.75 9.18
CA VAL A 86 -4.48 -24.95 9.97
C VAL A 86 -3.05 -24.97 10.52
N ASN A 87 -2.11 -24.54 9.69
CA ASN A 87 -0.70 -24.38 10.08
C ASN A 87 -0.31 -22.92 9.85
N TYR A 88 -0.32 -22.15 10.94
CA TYR A 88 -0.06 -20.71 10.89
C TYR A 88 1.31 -20.38 10.29
N PHE A 89 2.35 -21.15 10.65
CA PHE A 89 3.69 -20.95 10.10
C PHE A 89 3.72 -21.15 8.58
N ALA A 90 3.21 -22.27 8.10
CA ALA A 90 3.28 -22.62 6.69
C ALA A 90 2.34 -21.76 5.81
N GLU A 91 1.17 -21.38 6.33
CA GLU A 91 0.10 -20.72 5.55
C GLU A 91 0.07 -19.20 5.72
N VAL A 92 0.71 -18.66 6.76
CA VAL A 92 0.72 -17.21 7.07
C VAL A 92 2.14 -16.66 7.18
N GLU A 93 2.98 -17.21 8.08
CA GLU A 93 4.30 -16.63 8.33
C GLU A 93 5.26 -16.77 7.13
N GLN A 94 5.09 -17.82 6.33
CA GLN A 94 5.89 -18.05 5.11
C GLN A 94 5.34 -17.36 3.85
N VAL A 95 4.24 -16.62 3.94
CA VAL A 95 3.74 -15.86 2.79
C VAL A 95 4.75 -14.80 2.38
N ALA A 96 5.02 -14.74 1.09
CA ALA A 96 6.00 -13.84 0.48
C ALA A 96 5.33 -12.91 -0.55
N PHE A 97 4.65 -11.88 -0.09
CA PHE A 97 4.14 -10.86 -0.99
C PHE A 97 5.29 -10.06 -1.62
N GLY A 98 5.11 -9.66 -2.87
CA GLY A 98 6.09 -8.84 -3.58
C GLY A 98 5.46 -8.11 -4.75
N THR A 99 5.80 -6.84 -4.92
CA THR A 99 5.30 -6.00 -6.01
C THR A 99 5.85 -6.40 -7.38
N GLY A 100 6.91 -7.23 -7.42
CA GLY A 100 7.49 -7.75 -8.66
C GLY A 100 6.82 -9.03 -9.18
N VAL A 101 5.80 -9.55 -8.47
CA VAL A 101 5.03 -10.72 -8.92
C VAL A 101 3.83 -10.22 -9.73
N LEU A 102 4.00 -10.17 -11.04
CA LEU A 102 2.99 -9.68 -11.99
C LEU A 102 2.28 -10.84 -12.68
N VAL A 103 1.07 -10.56 -13.12
CA VAL A 103 0.28 -11.41 -14.03
C VAL A 103 -0.03 -10.64 -15.30
N ASP A 104 -0.40 -11.34 -16.37
CA ASP A 104 -0.76 -10.70 -17.64
C ASP A 104 -1.84 -9.64 -17.44
N GLY A 105 -1.61 -8.46 -17.99
CA GLY A 105 -2.49 -7.30 -17.85
C GLY A 105 -2.15 -6.36 -16.70
N LEU A 106 -1.19 -6.72 -15.86
CA LEU A 106 -0.62 -5.81 -14.84
C LEU A 106 0.79 -5.38 -15.23
N ASP A 107 1.13 -4.13 -14.95
CA ASP A 107 2.46 -3.58 -15.19
C ASP A 107 2.84 -2.60 -14.08
N PHE A 108 4.09 -2.14 -14.10
CA PHE A 108 4.59 -1.15 -13.16
C PHE A 108 4.15 0.26 -13.57
N SER A 109 3.77 1.05 -12.58
CA SER A 109 3.64 2.49 -12.75
C SER A 109 5.01 3.19 -12.59
N ASP A 110 5.06 4.48 -12.95
CA ASP A 110 6.26 5.31 -12.80
C ASP A 110 6.50 5.77 -11.34
N ASP A 111 5.72 5.27 -10.38
CA ASP A 111 5.91 5.56 -8.96
C ASP A 111 7.30 5.11 -8.49
N LYS A 112 8.08 6.08 -8.01
CA LYS A 112 9.45 5.84 -7.52
C LYS A 112 9.50 4.95 -6.27
N MET A 113 8.48 5.02 -5.43
CA MET A 113 8.33 4.16 -4.27
C MET A 113 8.14 2.70 -4.71
N LEU A 114 7.28 2.45 -5.69
CA LEU A 114 7.06 1.13 -6.26
C LEU A 114 8.34 0.52 -6.82
N GLN A 115 9.15 1.31 -7.53
CA GLN A 115 10.44 0.85 -8.07
C GLN A 115 11.39 0.39 -6.95
N GLY A 116 11.51 1.17 -5.88
CA GLY A 116 12.29 0.79 -4.70
C GLY A 116 11.73 -0.44 -3.98
N ARG A 117 10.42 -0.52 -3.84
CA ARG A 117 9.73 -1.65 -3.19
C ARG A 117 9.92 -2.95 -3.95
N THR A 118 9.91 -2.94 -5.27
CA THR A 118 10.11 -4.14 -6.09
C THR A 118 11.46 -4.80 -5.79
N LEU A 119 12.51 -4.02 -5.65
CA LEU A 119 13.83 -4.55 -5.26
C LEU A 119 13.86 -5.00 -3.80
N SER A 120 13.35 -4.19 -2.89
CA SER A 120 13.43 -4.45 -1.44
C SER A 120 12.62 -5.67 -1.01
N TYR A 121 11.43 -5.89 -1.58
CA TYR A 121 10.62 -7.06 -1.26
C TYR A 121 11.26 -8.35 -1.77
N SER A 122 11.77 -8.36 -2.97
CA SER A 122 12.48 -9.50 -3.52
C SER A 122 13.72 -9.89 -2.70
N ASP A 123 14.48 -8.89 -2.25
CA ASP A 123 15.65 -9.10 -1.39
C ASP A 123 15.25 -9.61 0.00
N THR A 124 14.29 -8.95 0.65
CA THR A 124 13.89 -9.32 2.00
C THR A 124 13.25 -10.71 2.07
N GLN A 125 12.50 -11.14 1.05
CA GLN A 125 11.90 -12.48 1.04
C GLN A 125 12.96 -13.58 0.91
N ARG A 126 14.02 -13.36 0.13
CA ARG A 126 15.17 -14.26 0.08
C ARG A 126 15.88 -14.35 1.42
N TYR A 127 15.97 -13.27 2.16
CA TYR A 127 16.59 -13.23 3.48
C TYR A 127 15.68 -13.79 4.57
N ARG A 128 14.40 -13.38 4.60
CA ARG A 128 13.44 -13.75 5.66
C ARG A 128 13.02 -15.21 5.59
N ILE A 129 12.76 -15.74 4.39
CA ILE A 129 12.20 -17.07 4.17
C ILE A 129 13.27 -18.02 3.65
N GLY A 130 14.00 -17.62 2.63
CA GLY A 130 15.00 -18.42 1.95
C GLY A 130 15.06 -18.16 0.47
N ALA A 131 16.15 -18.55 -0.16
CA ALA A 131 16.40 -18.28 -1.55
C ALA A 131 15.36 -18.95 -2.50
N ASN A 132 14.71 -20.01 -2.04
CA ASN A 132 13.70 -20.76 -2.77
C ASN A 132 12.26 -20.42 -2.34
N TYR A 133 12.02 -19.24 -1.80
CA TYR A 133 10.69 -18.85 -1.28
C TYR A 133 9.55 -19.00 -2.29
N LEU A 134 9.83 -18.85 -3.59
CA LEU A 134 8.85 -19.02 -4.68
C LEU A 134 8.44 -20.47 -4.94
N GLN A 135 9.18 -21.44 -4.37
CA GLN A 135 8.88 -22.87 -4.50
C GLN A 135 8.04 -23.41 -3.33
N LEU A 136 7.86 -22.60 -2.27
CA LEU A 136 7.04 -23.02 -1.13
C LEU A 136 5.56 -23.10 -1.53
N PRO A 137 4.80 -24.08 -1.00
CA PRO A 137 3.41 -24.31 -1.41
C PRO A 137 2.51 -23.07 -1.31
N ILE A 138 2.72 -22.21 -0.32
CA ILE A 138 1.93 -20.99 -0.11
C ILE A 138 2.25 -19.90 -1.15
N ASN A 139 3.47 -19.85 -1.66
CA ASN A 139 3.95 -18.83 -2.60
C ASN A 139 4.01 -19.32 -4.05
N ARG A 140 4.02 -20.63 -4.22
CA ARG A 140 4.15 -21.26 -5.51
C ARG A 140 2.94 -20.93 -6.41
N PRO A 141 3.15 -20.58 -7.68
CA PRO A 141 2.06 -20.48 -8.65
C PRO A 141 1.27 -21.78 -8.75
N LYS A 142 -0.03 -21.69 -8.85
CA LYS A 142 -0.91 -22.86 -9.05
C LYS A 142 -1.05 -23.24 -10.53
N THR A 143 -0.65 -22.35 -11.42
CA THR A 143 -0.62 -22.56 -12.85
C THR A 143 0.80 -22.81 -13.31
N HIS A 144 0.95 -23.48 -14.46
CA HIS A 144 2.25 -23.65 -15.08
C HIS A 144 2.87 -22.30 -15.44
N ILE A 145 4.13 -22.11 -15.08
CA ILE A 145 4.92 -20.93 -15.47
C ILE A 145 5.93 -21.39 -16.53
N ALA A 146 5.79 -20.89 -17.74
CA ALA A 146 6.76 -21.10 -18.78
C ALA A 146 8.02 -20.27 -18.47
N THR A 147 9.13 -20.94 -18.25
CA THR A 147 10.42 -20.32 -17.93
C THR A 147 11.56 -21.17 -18.45
N ASN A 148 12.65 -20.54 -18.85
CA ASN A 148 13.90 -21.21 -19.20
C ASN A 148 14.80 -21.49 -17.98
N GLN A 149 14.34 -21.23 -16.76
CA GLN A 149 15.04 -21.54 -15.53
C GLN A 149 14.60 -22.90 -14.99
N ARG A 150 15.33 -23.94 -15.33
CA ARG A 150 15.10 -25.30 -14.82
C ARG A 150 15.65 -25.49 -13.43
N ASP A 151 16.90 -25.09 -13.23
CA ASP A 151 17.66 -25.27 -11.99
C ASP A 151 17.83 -23.93 -11.28
N GLY A 152 18.11 -24.02 -10.00
CA GLY A 152 18.44 -22.88 -9.18
C GLY A 152 17.33 -22.47 -8.23
N GLN A 153 17.71 -21.58 -7.33
CA GLN A 153 16.89 -21.19 -6.19
C GLN A 153 15.67 -20.34 -6.55
N MET A 154 15.68 -19.72 -7.74
CA MET A 154 14.58 -18.88 -8.22
C MET A 154 13.72 -19.58 -9.29
N ALA A 155 13.92 -20.87 -9.51
CA ALA A 155 13.05 -21.64 -10.40
C ALA A 155 11.67 -21.82 -9.78
N TYR A 156 10.61 -21.60 -10.59
CA TYR A 156 9.23 -21.77 -10.12
C TYR A 156 8.78 -23.24 -10.10
N ASN A 157 9.31 -24.05 -11.02
CA ASN A 157 8.97 -25.45 -11.16
C ASN A 157 9.98 -26.33 -10.44
N VAL A 158 9.51 -27.12 -9.47
CA VAL A 158 10.36 -27.98 -8.63
C VAL A 158 10.67 -29.30 -9.35
N ASP A 159 9.73 -29.78 -10.17
CA ASP A 159 9.77 -31.10 -10.79
C ASP A 159 10.35 -31.10 -12.22
N GLY A 160 11.03 -30.03 -12.59
CA GLY A 160 11.52 -29.83 -13.94
C GLY A 160 10.42 -29.35 -14.90
N ASN A 161 10.43 -29.82 -16.13
CA ASN A 161 9.50 -29.35 -17.14
C ASN A 161 8.13 -30.04 -17.00
N GLU A 162 7.19 -29.43 -16.29
CA GLU A 162 5.82 -29.91 -16.12
C GLU A 162 5.04 -29.96 -17.47
N ALA A 163 5.49 -29.25 -18.49
CA ALA A 163 4.88 -29.26 -19.82
C ALA A 163 5.23 -30.50 -20.66
N GLY A 164 5.90 -31.50 -20.08
CA GLY A 164 6.24 -32.76 -20.76
C GLY A 164 7.48 -32.70 -21.65
N GLY A 165 8.30 -31.67 -21.51
CA GLY A 165 9.61 -31.60 -22.16
C GLY A 165 10.68 -32.45 -21.50
N ASN A 166 11.84 -32.47 -22.12
CA ASN A 166 12.99 -33.20 -21.56
C ASN A 166 13.62 -32.45 -20.38
N PRO A 167 13.57 -32.98 -19.14
CA PRO A 167 14.07 -32.30 -17.96
C PRO A 167 15.60 -32.14 -17.94
N HIS A 168 16.31 -32.78 -18.86
CA HIS A 168 17.78 -32.70 -18.95
C HIS A 168 18.26 -31.60 -19.92
N VAL A 169 17.33 -30.91 -20.57
CA VAL A 169 17.63 -29.80 -21.49
C VAL A 169 17.14 -28.49 -20.89
N ASN A 170 18.01 -27.50 -20.82
CA ASN A 170 17.75 -26.21 -20.20
C ASN A 170 18.04 -25.02 -21.12
N TYR A 171 17.82 -25.20 -22.42
CA TYR A 171 17.92 -24.16 -23.43
C TYR A 171 16.83 -24.31 -24.50
N GLU A 172 16.51 -23.19 -25.13
CA GLU A 172 15.58 -23.11 -26.27
C GLU A 172 16.23 -22.26 -27.38
N PRO A 173 16.02 -22.60 -28.68
CA PRO A 173 15.32 -23.80 -29.15
C PRO A 173 16.16 -25.08 -29.00
N SER A 174 15.49 -26.19 -28.74
CA SER A 174 16.13 -27.49 -28.56
C SER A 174 15.46 -28.56 -29.40
N SER A 175 16.28 -29.34 -30.16
CA SER A 175 15.81 -30.54 -30.87
C SER A 175 15.47 -31.72 -29.95
N MET A 176 15.84 -31.64 -28.70
CA MET A 176 15.61 -32.66 -27.68
C MET A 176 14.37 -32.37 -26.82
N ASN A 177 13.51 -31.45 -27.24
CA ASN A 177 12.28 -31.09 -26.55
C ASN A 177 12.51 -30.60 -25.12
N GLY A 178 13.30 -29.51 -24.97
CA GLY A 178 13.60 -28.88 -23.69
C GLY A 178 12.49 -27.98 -23.20
N LEU A 179 12.87 -27.04 -22.34
CA LEU A 179 11.99 -25.97 -21.83
C LEU A 179 11.46 -25.13 -22.99
N LEU A 180 10.23 -24.64 -22.82
CA LEU A 180 9.61 -23.68 -23.73
C LEU A 180 9.51 -22.33 -23.06
N GLU A 181 10.04 -21.31 -23.72
CA GLU A 181 9.82 -19.93 -23.29
C GLU A 181 8.37 -19.52 -23.51
N SER A 182 7.87 -18.70 -22.62
CA SER A 182 6.59 -18.02 -22.83
C SER A 182 6.70 -17.07 -24.03
N PRO A 183 5.69 -17.01 -24.89
CA PRO A 183 5.65 -15.95 -25.88
C PRO A 183 5.73 -14.59 -25.15
N VAL A 184 6.53 -13.68 -25.70
CA VAL A 184 6.67 -12.34 -25.14
C VAL A 184 5.29 -11.68 -25.11
N PRO A 185 4.77 -11.28 -23.96
CA PRO A 185 3.50 -10.59 -23.89
C PRO A 185 3.60 -9.28 -24.69
N PRO A 186 2.52 -8.83 -25.35
CA PRO A 186 2.52 -7.53 -26.00
C PRO A 186 2.86 -6.45 -24.97
N VAL A 187 3.85 -5.61 -25.26
CA VAL A 187 4.14 -4.44 -24.46
C VAL A 187 2.97 -3.46 -24.61
N PRO A 188 2.18 -3.21 -23.56
CA PRO A 188 0.93 -2.47 -23.72
C PRO A 188 1.13 -1.01 -24.09
N HIS A 189 2.28 -0.44 -23.73
CA HIS A 189 2.62 0.94 -24.01
C HIS A 189 4.12 1.11 -24.19
N THR A 190 4.51 1.75 -25.29
CA THR A 190 5.91 2.09 -25.56
C THR A 190 6.01 3.62 -25.77
N PRO A 191 6.20 4.41 -24.73
CA PRO A 191 6.30 5.87 -24.87
C PRO A 191 7.57 6.24 -25.65
N PHE A 192 7.45 7.14 -26.60
CA PHE A 192 8.61 7.74 -27.23
C PHE A 192 9.19 8.78 -26.27
N ILE A 193 10.47 8.59 -25.87
CA ILE A 193 11.20 9.50 -25.01
C ILE A 193 12.38 10.09 -25.78
N SER A 194 12.46 11.43 -25.82
CA SER A 194 13.61 12.17 -26.35
C SER A 194 13.96 13.32 -25.44
N GLY A 195 15.17 13.33 -24.91
CA GLY A 195 15.62 14.39 -23.99
C GLY A 195 16.86 13.99 -23.21
N ASN A 196 17.29 14.87 -22.32
CA ASN A 196 18.37 14.62 -21.38
C ASN A 196 17.82 14.10 -20.07
N LEU A 197 18.43 13.05 -19.52
CA LEU A 197 18.13 12.60 -18.17
C LEU A 197 18.67 13.62 -17.16
N VAL A 198 17.76 14.25 -16.43
CA VAL A 198 18.11 15.25 -15.40
C VAL A 198 17.68 14.73 -14.03
N ARG A 199 18.58 14.85 -13.04
CA ARG A 199 18.21 14.58 -11.64
C ARG A 199 17.62 15.84 -11.04
N GLU A 200 16.34 15.81 -10.78
CA GLU A 200 15.62 16.89 -10.10
C GLU A 200 15.00 16.37 -8.79
N PRO A 201 14.86 17.25 -7.78
CA PRO A 201 14.04 16.92 -6.61
C PRO A 201 12.61 16.62 -7.05
N VAL A 202 11.97 15.68 -6.38
CA VAL A 202 10.54 15.41 -6.61
C VAL A 202 9.76 16.66 -6.22
N ALA A 203 9.03 17.25 -7.15
CA ALA A 203 8.14 18.37 -6.87
C ALA A 203 7.03 17.88 -5.90
N ARG A 204 6.94 18.53 -4.74
CA ARG A 204 5.88 18.24 -3.77
C ARG A 204 4.71 19.16 -4.04
N ARG A 205 3.53 18.59 -4.18
CA ARG A 205 2.27 19.33 -4.21
C ARG A 205 1.84 19.69 -2.79
N ASN A 206 0.72 20.40 -2.64
CA ASN A 206 0.17 20.75 -1.34
C ASN A 206 -0.29 19.48 -0.59
N VAL A 207 0.60 18.93 0.22
CA VAL A 207 0.38 17.71 1.04
C VAL A 207 -0.60 17.94 2.20
N PHE A 208 -0.99 19.20 2.48
CA PHE A 208 -1.89 19.54 3.57
C PHE A 208 -3.35 19.53 3.17
N LYS A 209 -3.65 19.73 1.87
CA LYS A 209 -5.02 19.91 1.37
C LYS A 209 -5.92 18.74 1.74
N GLN A 210 -5.57 17.53 1.37
CA GLN A 210 -6.41 16.35 1.61
C GLN A 210 -6.55 16.01 3.09
N ALA A 211 -5.53 16.27 3.91
CA ALA A 211 -5.63 16.13 5.36
C ALA A 211 -6.66 17.10 5.94
N GLY A 212 -6.67 18.36 5.49
CA GLY A 212 -7.68 19.34 5.87
C GLY A 212 -9.08 18.98 5.37
N ASP A 213 -9.20 18.51 4.12
CA ASP A 213 -10.48 18.05 3.55
C ASP A 213 -11.06 16.90 4.38
N GLN A 214 -10.23 15.93 4.79
CA GLN A 214 -10.66 14.81 5.63
C GLN A 214 -11.09 15.29 7.03
N TYR A 215 -10.36 16.22 7.65
CA TYR A 215 -10.75 16.80 8.94
C TYR A 215 -12.11 17.49 8.86
N ARG A 216 -12.37 18.26 7.82
CA ARG A 216 -13.66 18.93 7.60
C ARG A 216 -14.80 17.95 7.33
N ALA A 217 -14.51 16.81 6.72
CA ALA A 217 -15.49 15.76 6.44
C ALA A 217 -15.88 14.92 7.65
N PHE A 218 -15.13 14.99 8.75
CA PHE A 218 -15.45 14.31 9.99
C PHE A 218 -16.67 14.90 10.68
N GLU A 219 -17.43 14.05 11.36
CA GLU A 219 -18.45 14.48 12.32
C GLU A 219 -17.81 15.15 13.54
N ASP A 220 -18.59 15.92 14.30
CA ASP A 220 -18.06 16.66 15.46
C ASP A 220 -17.38 15.73 16.48
N TRP A 221 -17.99 14.61 16.81
CA TRP A 221 -17.41 13.66 17.74
C TRP A 221 -16.10 13.02 17.24
N GLU A 222 -15.96 12.82 15.94
CA GLU A 222 -14.72 12.29 15.34
C GLU A 222 -13.59 13.33 15.44
N ARG A 223 -13.93 14.61 15.22
CA ARG A 223 -12.98 15.71 15.42
C ARG A 223 -12.57 15.83 16.86
N ASP A 224 -13.52 15.69 17.80
CA ASP A 224 -13.24 15.76 19.24
C ASP A 224 -12.31 14.62 19.67
N ASP A 225 -12.57 13.40 19.25
CA ASP A 225 -11.71 12.23 19.52
C ASP A 225 -10.31 12.41 18.93
N LEU A 226 -10.22 12.85 17.67
CA LEU A 226 -8.94 13.11 17.01
C LEU A 226 -8.10 14.14 17.79
N ILE A 227 -8.70 15.27 18.15
CA ILE A 227 -8.03 16.34 18.90
C ILE A 227 -7.57 15.82 20.27
N SER A 228 -8.44 15.13 21.00
CA SER A 228 -8.11 14.57 22.31
C SER A 228 -6.92 13.61 22.22
N ASN A 229 -6.93 12.69 21.26
CA ASN A 229 -5.86 11.72 21.06
C ASN A 229 -4.52 12.39 20.72
N LEU A 230 -4.55 13.41 19.86
CA LEU A 230 -3.34 14.16 19.50
C LEU A 230 -2.79 14.97 20.67
N VAL A 231 -3.66 15.65 21.41
CA VAL A 231 -3.26 16.42 22.59
C VAL A 231 -2.61 15.51 23.63
N ASP A 232 -3.21 14.36 23.92
CA ASP A 232 -2.68 13.43 24.93
C ASP A 232 -1.34 12.83 24.52
N THR A 233 -1.16 12.51 23.24
CA THR A 233 0.10 11.98 22.75
C THR A 233 1.20 13.04 22.62
N LEU A 234 0.84 14.31 22.38
CA LEU A 234 1.80 15.41 22.27
C LEU A 234 2.18 16.03 23.62
N LYS A 235 1.33 15.95 24.65
CA LYS A 235 1.62 16.50 25.99
C LYS A 235 3.02 16.12 26.54
N PRO A 236 3.47 14.85 26.47
CA PRO A 236 4.78 14.47 26.99
C PRO A 236 5.95 14.87 26.08
N CYS A 237 5.68 15.38 24.89
CA CYS A 237 6.71 15.78 23.94
C CYS A 237 7.32 17.13 24.30
N LYS A 238 8.55 17.38 23.83
CA LYS A 238 9.20 18.67 23.99
C LYS A 238 8.42 19.78 23.27
N ARG A 239 8.50 20.98 23.79
CA ARG A 239 7.78 22.16 23.29
C ARG A 239 8.03 22.43 21.80
N ASP A 240 9.27 22.31 21.35
CA ASP A 240 9.63 22.52 19.94
C ASP A 240 8.97 21.48 19.01
N ILE A 241 8.77 20.24 19.47
CA ILE A 241 8.02 19.21 18.74
C ILE A 241 6.54 19.56 18.68
N GLN A 242 5.94 19.97 19.81
CA GLN A 242 4.54 20.38 19.88
C GLN A 242 4.26 21.53 18.91
N GLU A 243 5.08 22.57 18.91
CA GLU A 243 4.92 23.74 18.04
C GLU A 243 5.06 23.37 16.56
N ARG A 244 6.03 22.54 16.20
CA ARG A 244 6.19 22.08 14.82
C ARG A 244 4.99 21.25 14.33
N MET A 245 4.44 20.38 15.16
CA MET A 245 3.25 19.60 14.82
C MET A 245 2.00 20.47 14.68
N ILE A 246 1.80 21.43 15.59
CA ILE A 246 0.71 22.43 15.48
C ILE A 246 0.82 23.18 14.14
N GLY A 247 2.03 23.58 13.74
CA GLY A 247 2.25 24.23 12.47
C GLY A 247 1.76 23.42 11.26
N HIS A 248 1.95 22.09 11.27
CA HIS A 248 1.43 21.20 10.26
C HIS A 248 -0.11 21.12 10.30
N PHE A 249 -0.70 21.03 11.47
CA PHE A 249 -2.16 20.98 11.61
C PHE A 249 -2.84 22.29 11.17
N LEU A 250 -2.24 23.45 11.51
CA LEU A 250 -2.70 24.77 11.06
C LEU A 250 -2.64 24.90 9.51
N ARG A 251 -1.66 24.26 8.87
CA ARG A 251 -1.59 24.25 7.40
C ARG A 251 -2.67 23.37 6.76
N ALA A 252 -3.05 22.30 7.43
CA ALA A 252 -4.11 21.41 6.96
C ALA A 252 -5.49 22.10 7.13
N ASP A 253 -5.76 22.66 8.31
CA ASP A 253 -7.00 23.39 8.60
C ASP A 253 -6.80 24.26 9.86
N GLU A 254 -7.26 25.52 9.80
CA GLU A 254 -7.07 26.47 10.91
C GLU A 254 -7.75 26.01 12.20
N ASN A 255 -8.97 25.47 12.12
CA ASN A 255 -9.70 24.96 13.28
C ASN A 255 -8.96 23.75 13.89
N TYR A 256 -8.47 22.86 13.05
CA TYR A 256 -7.71 21.69 13.45
C TYR A 256 -6.48 22.07 14.29
N GLY A 257 -5.62 22.92 13.71
CA GLY A 257 -4.40 23.36 14.41
C GLY A 257 -4.67 24.19 15.66
N THR A 258 -5.67 25.06 15.63
CA THR A 258 -6.07 25.90 16.76
C THR A 258 -6.51 25.02 17.94
N ARG A 259 -7.37 24.04 17.73
CA ARG A 259 -7.87 23.15 18.80
C ARG A 259 -6.75 22.32 19.43
N VAL A 260 -5.80 21.81 18.64
CA VAL A 260 -4.64 21.09 19.18
C VAL A 260 -3.76 22.04 20.00
N ALA A 261 -3.51 23.25 19.51
CA ALA A 261 -2.73 24.27 20.23
C ALA A 261 -3.35 24.63 21.57
N GLU A 262 -4.65 24.91 21.60
CA GLU A 262 -5.41 25.20 22.83
C GLU A 262 -5.33 24.04 23.85
N GLY A 263 -5.49 22.80 23.39
CA GLY A 263 -5.37 21.60 24.21
C GLY A 263 -3.98 21.42 24.85
N LEU A 264 -2.94 21.95 24.19
CA LEU A 264 -1.56 21.94 24.67
C LEU A 264 -1.17 23.23 25.43
N GLY A 265 -2.08 24.21 25.54
CA GLY A 265 -1.80 25.50 26.17
C GLY A 265 -0.80 26.35 25.37
N ILE A 266 -0.85 26.28 24.05
CA ILE A 266 0.04 26.98 23.11
C ILE A 266 -0.78 28.02 22.34
N ASP A 267 -0.28 29.28 22.26
CA ASP A 267 -0.90 30.26 21.36
C ASP A 267 -0.64 29.88 19.89
N PRO A 268 -1.68 29.55 19.12
CA PRO A 268 -1.52 29.16 17.72
C PRO A 268 -0.85 30.24 16.85
N LYS A 269 -0.99 31.52 17.23
CA LYS A 269 -0.38 32.64 16.52
C LYS A 269 1.13 32.75 16.72
N SER A 270 1.65 32.13 17.76
CA SER A 270 3.09 32.08 18.03
C SER A 270 3.83 31.00 17.23
N VAL A 271 3.08 30.10 16.58
CA VAL A 271 3.64 28.94 15.91
C VAL A 271 4.07 29.26 14.48
N ALA A 272 5.29 28.90 14.13
CA ALA A 272 5.78 29.02 12.76
C ALA A 272 5.11 27.97 11.84
N LEU A 273 4.55 28.45 10.74
CA LEU A 273 3.94 27.57 9.76
C LEU A 273 5.02 26.95 8.84
N PRO A 274 4.98 25.64 8.58
CA PRO A 274 5.88 25.03 7.60
C PRO A 274 5.63 25.66 6.21
N PRO A 275 6.68 25.77 5.36
CA PRO A 275 6.50 26.27 4.01
C PRO A 275 5.56 25.34 3.22
N VAL A 276 4.66 25.95 2.45
CA VAL A 276 3.94 25.28 1.37
C VAL A 276 4.75 25.58 0.11
N GLU A 277 5.20 24.55 -0.57
CA GLU A 277 5.78 24.74 -1.90
C GLU A 277 4.67 25.18 -2.84
N ALA A 278 4.63 26.47 -3.13
CA ALA A 278 3.52 27.13 -3.85
C ALA A 278 3.47 26.74 -5.34
N ASP A 279 4.51 26.12 -5.89
CA ASP A 279 4.64 25.81 -7.30
C ASP A 279 5.11 24.36 -7.52
N ALA A 280 4.24 23.40 -7.21
CA ALA A 280 4.36 22.12 -7.87
C ALA A 280 4.12 22.35 -9.37
N ARG A 281 5.18 22.34 -10.16
CA ARG A 281 5.05 22.39 -11.61
C ARG A 281 4.13 21.26 -12.05
N PRO A 282 3.15 21.52 -12.93
CA PRO A 282 2.39 20.42 -13.49
C PRO A 282 3.36 19.44 -14.13
N TYR A 283 3.11 18.16 -13.95
CA TYR A 283 3.86 17.10 -14.60
C TYR A 283 3.91 17.46 -16.09
N LYS A 284 5.07 17.80 -16.62
CA LYS A 284 5.20 18.02 -18.05
C LYS A 284 5.43 16.65 -18.67
N SER A 285 4.39 16.17 -19.34
CA SER A 285 4.45 15.05 -20.27
C SER A 285 5.55 15.21 -21.32
#